data_3a60e6f6c2d05b15b027bcfd472d0e88
#
_entry.id   3a60e6f6c2d05b15b027bcfd472d0e88
#
_cell.length_a   1.000
_cell.length_b   1.000
_cell.length_c   1.000
_cell.angle_alpha   90.00
_cell.angle_beta   90.00
_cell.angle_gamma   90.00
#
_symmetry.space_group_name_H-M   'P 1'
#
loop_
_entity.id
_entity.type
_entity.pdbx_description
1 polymer ?
#
loop_
_entity_poly.entity_id
_entity_poly.type
_entity_poly.pdbx_seq_one_letter_code
_entity_poly.pdbx_strand_id
1 'polypeptide(L)'
;MKKIKVEFDKELENTLNKETLLTFTNGCRYTGMTKKNPKDNKKLIPHGLGFAMWPDKQSYSGQYKNGTFDGWGHYKVPGSHELIGIWKAGFLSKGELKNEDGTHYVGDFNKSQFHGTGTMNYSGNYKYEGQWKDNVPHGKGKTIYLRDYKGAKKGTIISGTFKNGEEQGKMKEIFPDGEIMYFIVKNGKIIKTKFSDEKKWTLSN
;
A
#
# COMPACT_ATOMS: atom_id res chain seq x y z
N MET A 1 -3.31 11.26 -8.90
CA MET A 1 -3.85 11.20 -7.52
C MET A 1 -3.98 12.55 -6.83
N LYS A 2 -2.97 13.44 -6.79
CA LYS A 2 -3.09 14.77 -6.11
C LYS A 2 -4.27 15.63 -6.60
N LYS A 3 -4.53 15.72 -7.92
CA LYS A 3 -5.64 16.53 -8.47
C LYS A 3 -7.01 15.98 -8.06
N ILE A 4 -7.20 14.67 -8.14
CA ILE A 4 -8.43 14.00 -7.73
C ILE A 4 -8.70 14.19 -6.23
N LYS A 5 -7.66 14.12 -5.40
CA LYS A 5 -7.78 14.36 -3.95
C LYS A 5 -8.26 15.78 -3.65
N VAL A 6 -7.68 16.80 -4.27
CA VAL A 6 -8.07 18.22 -4.04
C VAL A 6 -9.51 18.50 -4.48
N GLU A 7 -9.94 17.96 -5.62
CA GLU A 7 -11.33 18.11 -6.10
C GLU A 7 -12.31 17.39 -5.15
N PHE A 8 -11.94 16.19 -4.70
CA PHE A 8 -12.72 15.42 -3.75
C PHE A 8 -12.86 16.11 -2.38
N ASP A 9 -11.77 16.67 -1.83
CA ASP A 9 -11.79 17.36 -0.55
C ASP A 9 -12.72 18.59 -0.61
N LYS A 10 -12.74 19.35 -1.70
CA LYS A 10 -13.66 20.49 -1.93
C LYS A 10 -15.12 20.04 -2.06
N GLU A 11 -15.38 18.98 -2.79
CA GLU A 11 -16.73 18.42 -2.94
C GLU A 11 -17.27 17.91 -1.62
N LEU A 12 -16.42 17.23 -0.83
CA LEU A 12 -16.75 16.77 0.50
C LEU A 12 -17.10 17.94 1.43
N GLU A 13 -16.30 19.01 1.46
CA GLU A 13 -16.54 20.21 2.28
C GLU A 13 -17.87 20.90 1.92
N ASN A 14 -18.18 21.04 0.64
CA ASN A 14 -19.48 21.58 0.19
C ASN A 14 -20.66 20.69 0.54
N THR A 15 -20.45 19.38 0.57
CA THR A 15 -21.46 18.40 0.95
C THR A 15 -21.71 18.44 2.45
N LEU A 16 -20.69 18.47 3.31
CA LEU A 16 -20.78 18.49 4.76
C LEU A 16 -21.62 19.67 5.33
N ASN A 17 -21.77 20.76 4.60
CA ASN A 17 -22.57 21.91 5.00
C ASN A 17 -24.10 21.73 4.84
N LYS A 18 -24.60 20.61 4.31
CA LYS A 18 -26.03 20.38 4.00
C LYS A 18 -26.62 19.10 4.64
N GLU A 19 -26.05 18.51 5.72
CA GLU A 19 -26.13 17.09 5.89
C GLU A 19 -26.75 16.49 7.14
N THR A 20 -27.12 15.21 7.01
CA THR A 20 -27.63 14.35 8.07
C THR A 20 -26.51 13.89 9.00
N LEU A 21 -26.63 14.20 10.29
CA LEU A 21 -25.79 13.62 11.33
C LEU A 21 -26.41 12.30 11.82
N LEU A 22 -25.63 11.21 11.71
CA LEU A 22 -26.00 9.91 12.28
C LEU A 22 -25.03 9.57 13.43
N THR A 23 -25.56 8.98 14.50
CA THR A 23 -24.76 8.38 15.56
C THR A 23 -25.09 6.90 15.64
N PHE A 24 -24.08 6.06 15.52
CA PHE A 24 -24.20 4.60 15.57
C PHE A 24 -24.00 4.09 17.01
N THR A 25 -24.48 2.88 17.27
CA THR A 25 -24.42 2.25 18.62
C THR A 25 -22.98 2.03 19.12
N ASN A 26 -21.99 1.92 18.22
CA ASN A 26 -20.56 1.84 18.55
C ASN A 26 -19.91 3.20 18.81
N GLY A 27 -20.69 4.29 18.90
CA GLY A 27 -20.23 5.65 19.12
C GLY A 27 -19.68 6.35 17.89
N CYS A 28 -19.65 5.71 16.72
CA CYS A 28 -19.25 6.35 15.48
C CYS A 28 -20.25 7.45 15.13
N ARG A 29 -19.74 8.65 14.78
CA ARG A 29 -20.49 9.77 14.24
C ARG A 29 -20.25 9.88 12.74
N TYR A 30 -21.31 9.98 11.97
CA TYR A 30 -21.25 10.16 10.53
C TYR A 30 -21.97 11.46 10.14
N THR A 31 -21.35 12.20 9.27
CA THR A 31 -21.93 13.38 8.61
C THR A 31 -21.76 13.18 7.10
N GLY A 32 -22.86 13.31 6.35
CA GLY A 32 -22.78 13.11 4.92
C GLY A 32 -24.09 12.71 4.26
N MET A 33 -23.99 12.36 3.00
CA MET A 33 -25.12 11.88 2.19
C MET A 33 -25.64 10.55 2.72
N THR A 34 -26.94 10.41 2.75
CA THR A 34 -27.61 9.21 3.24
C THR A 34 -28.69 8.72 2.29
N LYS A 35 -29.10 7.48 2.46
CA LYS A 35 -30.30 6.94 1.86
C LYS A 35 -31.06 6.02 2.83
N LYS A 36 -32.28 5.67 2.52
CA LYS A 36 -33.01 4.66 3.25
C LYS A 36 -32.33 3.30 3.16
N ASN A 37 -32.23 2.61 4.31
CA ASN A 37 -31.69 1.25 4.35
C ASN A 37 -32.64 0.29 3.60
N PRO A 38 -32.17 -0.46 2.60
CA PRO A 38 -33.02 -1.42 1.87
C PRO A 38 -33.63 -2.52 2.75
N LYS A 39 -33.01 -2.82 3.90
CA LYS A 39 -33.47 -3.85 4.84
C LYS A 39 -34.39 -3.30 5.94
N ASP A 40 -34.37 -1.99 6.15
CA ASP A 40 -35.18 -1.29 7.15
C ASP A 40 -35.39 0.16 6.71
N ASN A 41 -36.46 0.43 6.01
CA ASN A 41 -36.75 1.73 5.40
C ASN A 41 -36.98 2.87 6.40
N LYS A 42 -37.07 2.57 7.71
CA LYS A 42 -37.13 3.56 8.79
C LYS A 42 -35.74 4.10 9.17
N LYS A 43 -34.67 3.42 8.78
CA LYS A 43 -33.29 3.81 9.07
C LYS A 43 -32.59 4.42 7.86
N LEU A 44 -31.75 5.42 8.14
CA LEU A 44 -30.82 5.97 7.15
C LEU A 44 -29.46 5.29 7.26
N ILE A 45 -28.78 5.13 6.12
CA ILE A 45 -27.42 4.60 6.03
C ILE A 45 -26.55 5.51 5.17
N PRO A 46 -25.23 5.57 5.40
CA PRO A 46 -24.27 6.27 4.57
C PRO A 46 -24.38 5.86 3.09
N HIS A 47 -24.42 6.87 2.19
CA HIS A 47 -24.44 6.66 0.74
C HIS A 47 -24.03 7.93 0.03
N GLY A 48 -23.08 7.87 -0.92
CA GLY A 48 -22.46 9.06 -1.51
C GLY A 48 -21.30 9.56 -0.65
N LEU A 49 -21.06 10.86 -0.64
CA LEU A 49 -19.96 11.47 0.12
C LEU A 49 -20.29 11.58 1.61
N GLY A 50 -19.29 11.38 2.45
CA GLY A 50 -19.44 11.54 3.88
C GLY A 50 -18.16 11.38 4.67
N PHE A 51 -18.27 11.79 5.94
CA PHE A 51 -17.21 11.70 6.93
C PHE A 51 -17.70 10.91 8.13
N ALA A 52 -16.91 9.94 8.58
CA ALA A 52 -17.16 9.20 9.82
C ALA A 52 -15.99 9.37 10.79
N MET A 53 -16.29 9.47 12.06
CA MET A 53 -15.31 9.51 13.15
C MET A 53 -15.74 8.58 14.28
N TRP A 54 -14.82 7.74 14.72
CA TRP A 54 -14.99 6.83 15.84
C TRP A 54 -14.49 7.44 17.15
N PRO A 55 -14.89 6.91 18.32
CA PRO A 55 -14.47 7.41 19.62
C PRO A 55 -12.96 7.45 19.84
N ASP A 56 -12.21 6.53 19.24
CA ASP A 56 -10.75 6.44 19.26
C ASP A 56 -10.06 7.38 18.27
N LYS A 57 -10.82 8.33 17.69
CA LYS A 57 -10.38 9.33 16.71
C LYS A 57 -9.94 8.76 15.35
N GLN A 58 -10.15 7.48 15.10
CA GLN A 58 -10.10 6.98 13.73
C GLN A 58 -11.13 7.71 12.89
N SER A 59 -10.84 7.95 11.63
CA SER A 59 -11.75 8.66 10.74
C SER A 59 -11.70 8.11 9.32
N TYR A 60 -12.82 8.25 8.62
CA TYR A 60 -12.89 8.03 7.19
C TYR A 60 -13.61 9.19 6.52
N SER A 61 -12.99 9.75 5.50
CA SER A 61 -13.59 10.73 4.59
C SER A 61 -13.62 10.13 3.20
N GLY A 62 -14.82 10.04 2.59
CA GLY A 62 -14.86 9.34 1.32
C GLY A 62 -16.26 9.00 0.83
N GLN A 63 -16.26 8.20 -0.23
CA GLN A 63 -17.47 7.69 -0.83
C GLN A 63 -17.98 6.45 -0.09
N TYR A 64 -19.31 6.40 0.03
CA TYR A 64 -20.04 5.30 0.66
C TYR A 64 -21.05 4.71 -0.33
N LYS A 65 -21.23 3.40 -0.26
CA LYS A 65 -22.28 2.67 -0.95
C LYS A 65 -22.93 1.68 0.01
N ASN A 66 -24.23 1.89 0.28
CA ASN A 66 -25.02 1.00 1.16
C ASN A 66 -24.42 0.83 2.56
N GLY A 67 -23.86 1.90 3.15
CA GLY A 67 -23.26 1.89 4.49
C GLY A 67 -21.82 1.41 4.57
N THR A 68 -21.18 1.06 3.44
CA THR A 68 -19.78 0.62 3.37
C THR A 68 -18.92 1.60 2.56
N PHE A 69 -17.63 1.65 2.82
CA PHE A 69 -16.66 2.40 2.03
C PHE A 69 -16.64 1.85 0.60
N ASP A 70 -16.87 2.69 -0.41
CA ASP A 70 -16.92 2.26 -1.81
C ASP A 70 -16.67 3.48 -2.71
N GLY A 71 -15.60 3.46 -3.47
CA GLY A 71 -15.08 4.58 -4.26
C GLY A 71 -13.86 5.23 -3.61
N TRP A 72 -13.59 6.49 -3.91
CA TRP A 72 -12.45 7.21 -3.35
C TRP A 72 -12.64 7.50 -1.86
N GLY A 73 -11.58 7.33 -1.07
CA GLY A 73 -11.62 7.64 0.35
C GLY A 73 -10.26 7.65 1.03
N HIS A 74 -10.25 8.31 2.19
CA HIS A 74 -9.12 8.45 3.09
C HIS A 74 -9.50 7.95 4.47
N TYR A 75 -8.88 6.89 4.93
CA TYR A 75 -9.00 6.35 6.28
C TYR A 75 -7.76 6.70 7.08
N LYS A 76 -7.93 7.25 8.26
CA LYS A 76 -6.85 7.68 9.15
C LYS A 76 -6.95 7.02 10.51
N VAL A 77 -5.85 6.46 10.98
CA VAL A 77 -5.64 5.98 12.34
C VAL A 77 -4.57 6.88 12.98
N PRO A 78 -4.96 7.81 13.88
CA PRO A 78 -4.01 8.73 14.52
C PRO A 78 -2.91 7.97 15.25
N GLY A 79 -1.66 8.43 15.11
CA GLY A 79 -0.50 7.80 15.75
C GLY A 79 -0.09 6.46 15.13
N SER A 80 -0.59 6.12 13.93
CA SER A 80 -0.30 4.84 13.28
C SER A 80 -0.15 4.98 11.76
N HIS A 81 -1.25 5.12 11.03
CA HIS A 81 -1.20 5.10 9.57
C HIS A 81 -2.38 5.79 8.90
N GLU A 82 -2.22 6.04 7.60
CA GLU A 82 -3.27 6.52 6.70
C GLU A 82 -3.37 5.61 5.47
N LEU A 83 -4.61 5.34 5.06
CA LEU A 83 -4.94 4.59 3.84
C LEU A 83 -5.72 5.51 2.90
N ILE A 84 -5.20 5.75 1.71
CA ILE A 84 -5.77 6.69 0.74
C ILE A 84 -5.91 5.99 -0.61
N GLY A 85 -7.11 5.98 -1.18
CA GLY A 85 -7.28 5.37 -2.50
C GLY A 85 -8.70 4.93 -2.81
N ILE A 86 -8.81 3.91 -3.65
CA ILE A 86 -10.07 3.35 -4.11
C ILE A 86 -10.48 2.19 -3.20
N TRP A 87 -11.64 2.34 -2.61
CA TRP A 87 -12.26 1.35 -1.72
C TRP A 87 -13.33 0.56 -2.48
N LYS A 88 -13.49 -0.69 -2.12
CA LYS A 88 -14.51 -1.58 -2.70
C LYS A 88 -15.07 -2.47 -1.61
N ALA A 89 -16.36 -2.35 -1.37
CA ALA A 89 -17.08 -3.13 -0.35
C ALA A 89 -16.38 -3.13 1.04
N GLY A 90 -15.90 -1.96 1.48
CA GLY A 90 -15.24 -1.77 2.79
C GLY A 90 -13.73 -2.01 2.82
N PHE A 91 -13.11 -2.46 1.73
CA PHE A 91 -11.68 -2.75 1.65
C PHE A 91 -10.95 -1.84 0.67
N LEU A 92 -9.74 -1.40 1.00
CA LEU A 92 -8.87 -0.73 0.05
C LEU A 92 -8.49 -1.73 -1.07
N SER A 93 -8.65 -1.33 -2.33
CA SER A 93 -8.34 -2.15 -3.51
C SER A 93 -7.17 -1.61 -4.32
N LYS A 94 -6.95 -0.29 -4.31
CA LYS A 94 -5.82 0.38 -4.94
C LYS A 94 -5.57 1.72 -4.27
N GLY A 95 -4.31 2.04 -3.98
CA GLY A 95 -3.99 3.30 -3.30
C GLY A 95 -2.65 3.29 -2.61
N GLU A 96 -2.61 3.97 -1.48
CA GLU A 96 -1.39 4.13 -0.68
C GLU A 96 -1.68 3.88 0.82
N LEU A 97 -0.71 3.26 1.49
CA LEU A 97 -0.57 3.20 2.93
C LEU A 97 0.61 4.08 3.32
N LYS A 98 0.42 4.98 4.27
CA LYS A 98 1.49 5.78 4.89
C LYS A 98 1.53 5.50 6.38
N ASN A 99 2.63 4.99 6.87
CA ASN A 99 2.88 4.80 8.29
C ASN A 99 3.66 5.99 8.87
N GLU A 100 3.50 6.26 10.16
CA GLU A 100 4.24 7.33 10.85
C GLU A 100 5.75 7.07 10.94
N ASP A 101 6.19 5.81 10.86
CA ASP A 101 7.61 5.44 10.80
C ASP A 101 8.30 5.78 9.47
N GLY A 102 7.57 6.40 8.52
CA GLY A 102 8.04 6.74 7.18
C GLY A 102 7.98 5.60 6.16
N THR A 103 7.47 4.44 6.55
CA THR A 103 7.17 3.36 5.60
C THR A 103 5.96 3.75 4.74
N HIS A 104 6.09 3.60 3.42
CA HIS A 104 5.07 4.03 2.47
C HIS A 104 4.90 3.01 1.35
N TYR A 105 3.69 2.48 1.19
CA TYR A 105 3.31 1.59 0.09
C TYR A 105 2.38 2.31 -0.89
N VAL A 106 2.59 2.07 -2.18
CA VAL A 106 1.69 2.51 -3.25
C VAL A 106 1.48 1.33 -4.19
N GLY A 107 0.24 0.91 -4.39
CA GLY A 107 -0.02 -0.24 -5.25
C GLY A 107 -1.44 -0.79 -5.18
N ASP A 108 -1.54 -2.04 -5.58
CA ASP A 108 -2.79 -2.80 -5.55
C ASP A 108 -2.95 -3.48 -4.17
N PHE A 109 -4.22 -3.65 -3.78
CA PHE A 109 -4.59 -4.32 -2.53
C PHE A 109 -5.65 -5.39 -2.80
N ASN A 110 -5.63 -6.44 -2.02
CA ASN A 110 -6.71 -7.42 -1.94
C ASN A 110 -7.17 -7.53 -0.47
N LYS A 111 -8.42 -7.16 -0.17
CA LYS A 111 -8.96 -7.07 1.19
C LYS A 111 -8.03 -6.30 2.15
N SER A 112 -7.54 -5.14 1.67
CA SER A 112 -6.57 -4.25 2.36
C SER A 112 -5.19 -4.87 2.64
N GLN A 113 -4.83 -5.98 2.03
CA GLN A 113 -3.48 -6.55 2.02
C GLN A 113 -2.75 -6.17 0.73
N PHE A 114 -1.44 -5.92 0.79
CA PHE A 114 -0.63 -5.68 -0.41
C PHE A 114 -0.74 -6.87 -1.37
N HIS A 115 -1.07 -6.58 -2.60
CA HIS A 115 -1.30 -7.61 -3.63
C HIS A 115 -0.98 -7.05 -5.01
N GLY A 116 -0.93 -7.91 -6.05
CA GLY A 116 -0.71 -7.46 -7.43
C GLY A 116 0.63 -6.74 -7.60
N THR A 117 0.63 -5.49 -8.04
CA THR A 117 1.84 -4.69 -8.25
C THR A 117 1.88 -3.50 -7.31
N GLY A 118 3.08 -3.18 -6.81
CA GLY A 118 3.25 -2.06 -5.91
C GLY A 118 4.69 -1.73 -5.58
N THR A 119 4.87 -0.56 -4.97
CA THR A 119 6.14 -0.06 -4.47
C THR A 119 6.04 0.17 -2.97
N MET A 120 6.94 -0.42 -2.21
CA MET A 120 7.13 -0.15 -0.78
C MET A 120 8.44 0.61 -0.58
N ASN A 121 8.37 1.77 0.06
CA ASN A 121 9.53 2.50 0.56
C ASN A 121 9.69 2.18 2.05
N TYR A 122 10.84 1.63 2.42
CA TYR A 122 11.17 1.26 3.81
C TYR A 122 11.92 2.41 4.49
N SER A 123 11.17 3.44 4.90
CA SER A 123 11.67 4.60 5.67
C SER A 123 12.89 5.27 5.03
N GLY A 124 12.94 5.31 3.67
CA GLY A 124 14.03 5.93 2.92
C GLY A 124 15.35 5.14 2.90
N ASN A 125 15.42 3.94 3.46
CA ASN A 125 16.61 3.07 3.38
C ASN A 125 16.72 2.42 2.01
N TYR A 126 15.66 1.75 1.60
CA TYR A 126 15.53 1.10 0.31
C TYR A 126 14.05 1.07 -0.09
N LYS A 127 13.79 0.79 -1.34
CA LYS A 127 12.43 0.53 -1.83
C LYS A 127 12.39 -0.80 -2.58
N TYR A 128 11.27 -1.48 -2.49
CA TYR A 128 10.94 -2.63 -3.32
C TYR A 128 9.89 -2.22 -4.35
N GLU A 129 10.12 -2.55 -5.60
CA GLU A 129 9.19 -2.37 -6.70
C GLU A 129 8.94 -3.73 -7.35
N GLY A 130 7.70 -4.21 -7.36
CA GLY A 130 7.42 -5.53 -7.91
C GLY A 130 6.05 -6.08 -7.60
N GLN A 131 5.95 -7.39 -7.71
CA GLN A 131 4.74 -8.14 -7.43
C GLN A 131 4.63 -8.46 -5.93
N TRP A 132 3.38 -8.46 -5.44
CA TRP A 132 3.01 -8.66 -4.05
C TRP A 132 1.96 -9.74 -3.91
N LYS A 133 2.00 -10.49 -2.85
CA LYS A 133 0.96 -11.43 -2.44
C LYS A 133 0.88 -11.47 -0.91
N ASP A 134 -0.33 -11.20 -0.39
CA ASP A 134 -0.63 -11.31 1.04
C ASP A 134 0.40 -10.58 1.94
N ASN A 135 0.67 -9.29 1.61
CA ASN A 135 1.60 -8.37 2.27
C ASN A 135 3.10 -8.64 2.08
N VAL A 136 3.50 -9.63 1.28
CA VAL A 136 4.92 -9.93 1.07
C VAL A 136 5.31 -9.85 -0.41
N PRO A 137 6.57 -9.49 -0.73
CA PRO A 137 7.13 -9.61 -2.08
C PRO A 137 6.94 -11.00 -2.66
N HIS A 138 6.39 -11.09 -3.88
CA HIS A 138 6.15 -12.36 -4.55
C HIS A 138 6.24 -12.18 -6.06
N GLY A 139 6.79 -13.18 -6.80
CA GLY A 139 6.98 -13.06 -8.24
C GLY A 139 8.15 -12.15 -8.60
N LYS A 140 8.06 -11.41 -9.72
CA LYS A 140 9.16 -10.56 -10.20
C LYS A 140 9.19 -9.22 -9.46
N GLY A 141 10.41 -8.78 -9.10
CA GLY A 141 10.60 -7.51 -8.43
C GLY A 141 12.05 -7.08 -8.37
N LYS A 142 12.27 -5.90 -7.82
CA LYS A 142 13.59 -5.32 -7.56
C LYS A 142 13.60 -4.52 -6.27
N THR A 143 14.73 -4.62 -5.57
CA THR A 143 15.08 -3.77 -4.43
C THR A 143 16.07 -2.71 -4.90
N ILE A 144 15.87 -1.46 -4.51
CA ILE A 144 16.72 -0.32 -4.86
C ILE A 144 17.14 0.33 -3.56
N TYR A 145 18.44 0.37 -3.28
CA TYR A 145 18.99 0.98 -2.08
C TYR A 145 19.11 2.50 -2.25
N LEU A 146 18.44 3.25 -1.37
CA LEU A 146 18.37 4.71 -1.42
C LEU A 146 19.46 5.39 -0.57
N ARG A 147 20.11 4.61 0.30
CA ARG A 147 21.30 4.94 1.10
C ARG A 147 22.11 3.67 1.38
N ASP A 148 23.31 3.81 1.95
CA ASP A 148 24.07 2.65 2.43
C ASP A 148 23.25 1.96 3.55
N TYR A 149 22.99 0.69 3.38
CA TYR A 149 22.15 -0.06 4.30
C TYR A 149 22.45 -1.55 4.26
N LYS A 150 22.68 -2.18 5.41
CA LYS A 150 22.95 -3.63 5.57
C LYS A 150 24.02 -4.16 4.60
N GLY A 151 25.10 -3.37 4.39
CA GLY A 151 26.21 -3.77 3.49
C GLY A 151 26.04 -3.38 2.02
N ALA A 152 24.84 -3.11 1.56
CA ALA A 152 24.62 -2.62 0.21
C ALA A 152 24.86 -1.10 0.15
N LYS A 153 25.49 -0.63 -0.93
CA LYS A 153 25.74 0.79 -1.19
C LYS A 153 24.51 1.47 -1.80
N LYS A 154 24.37 2.78 -1.52
CA LYS A 154 23.37 3.61 -2.20
C LYS A 154 23.47 3.45 -3.72
N GLY A 155 22.34 3.21 -4.39
CA GLY A 155 22.27 3.01 -5.84
C GLY A 155 22.33 1.54 -6.26
N THR A 156 22.69 0.61 -5.36
CA THR A 156 22.63 -0.83 -5.66
C THR A 156 21.21 -1.24 -6.00
N ILE A 157 21.04 -2.05 -7.04
CA ILE A 157 19.76 -2.61 -7.48
C ILE A 157 19.86 -4.13 -7.51
N ILE A 158 19.01 -4.81 -6.73
CA ILE A 158 18.90 -6.28 -6.77
C ILE A 158 17.55 -6.62 -7.41
N SER A 159 17.55 -7.45 -8.44
CA SER A 159 16.35 -7.81 -9.20
C SER A 159 16.28 -9.30 -9.51
N GLY A 160 15.06 -9.84 -9.55
CA GLY A 160 14.85 -11.25 -9.83
C GLY A 160 13.46 -11.73 -9.43
N THR A 161 13.39 -12.98 -8.95
CA THR A 161 12.14 -13.57 -8.47
C THR A 161 12.14 -13.65 -6.96
N PHE A 162 11.01 -13.30 -6.37
CA PHE A 162 10.75 -13.36 -4.93
C PHE A 162 9.66 -14.41 -4.63
N LYS A 163 9.78 -15.09 -3.52
CA LYS A 163 8.77 -16.03 -3.03
C LYS A 163 8.61 -15.88 -1.52
N ASN A 164 7.40 -15.52 -1.09
CA ASN A 164 7.06 -15.30 0.33
C ASN A 164 8.01 -14.31 1.03
N GLY A 165 8.37 -13.23 0.33
CA GLY A 165 9.25 -12.18 0.86
C GLY A 165 10.74 -12.39 0.64
N GLU A 166 11.17 -13.57 0.20
CA GLU A 166 12.58 -13.93 0.03
C GLU A 166 12.98 -14.00 -1.45
N GLU A 167 14.24 -13.66 -1.72
CA GLU A 167 14.87 -13.86 -3.03
C GLU A 167 14.93 -15.34 -3.38
N GLN A 168 14.68 -15.67 -4.66
CA GLN A 168 14.60 -17.05 -5.10
C GLN A 168 15.16 -17.23 -6.53
N GLY A 169 16.02 -18.25 -6.72
CA GLY A 169 16.57 -18.63 -8.02
C GLY A 169 17.58 -17.61 -8.55
N LYS A 170 17.56 -17.34 -9.86
CA LYS A 170 18.50 -16.41 -10.48
C LYS A 170 18.17 -14.97 -10.15
N MET A 171 19.14 -14.26 -9.60
CA MET A 171 19.09 -12.85 -9.26
C MET A 171 20.16 -12.09 -10.03
N LYS A 172 19.94 -10.78 -10.20
CA LYS A 172 20.87 -9.83 -10.79
C LYS A 172 21.08 -8.68 -9.83
N GLU A 173 22.31 -8.37 -9.50
CA GLU A 173 22.72 -7.19 -8.75
C GLU A 173 23.47 -6.23 -9.68
N ILE A 174 23.14 -4.96 -9.62
CA ILE A 174 23.81 -3.86 -10.31
C ILE A 174 24.39 -2.96 -9.23
N PHE A 175 25.69 -2.82 -9.20
CA PHE A 175 26.40 -1.95 -8.27
C PHE A 175 26.36 -0.48 -8.72
N PRO A 176 26.65 0.49 -7.83
CA PRO A 176 26.59 1.91 -8.17
C PRO A 176 27.59 2.35 -9.27
N ASP A 177 28.70 1.63 -9.42
CA ASP A 177 29.72 1.83 -10.47
C ASP A 177 29.33 1.21 -11.82
N GLY A 178 28.19 0.49 -11.87
CA GLY A 178 27.68 -0.17 -13.06
C GLY A 178 28.13 -1.63 -13.22
N GLU A 179 28.99 -2.13 -12.32
CA GLU A 179 29.33 -3.55 -12.31
C GLU A 179 28.08 -4.41 -12.10
N ILE A 180 28.03 -5.59 -12.70
CA ILE A 180 26.90 -6.50 -12.63
C ILE A 180 27.34 -7.85 -12.11
N MET A 181 26.69 -8.29 -11.04
CA MET A 181 26.81 -9.65 -10.53
C MET A 181 25.50 -10.41 -10.71
N TYR A 182 25.59 -11.64 -11.15
CA TYR A 182 24.50 -12.61 -11.11
C TYR A 182 24.72 -13.58 -9.97
N PHE A 183 23.67 -13.94 -9.26
CA PHE A 183 23.76 -14.95 -8.21
C PHE A 183 22.52 -15.86 -8.20
N ILE A 184 22.67 -17.02 -7.57
CA ILE A 184 21.58 -17.99 -7.44
C ILE A 184 21.30 -18.19 -5.96
N VAL A 185 20.06 -17.95 -5.56
CA VAL A 185 19.56 -18.17 -4.20
C VAL A 185 18.77 -19.47 -4.14
N LYS A 186 19.09 -20.30 -3.15
CA LYS A 186 18.34 -21.52 -2.80
C LYS A 186 18.24 -21.63 -1.29
N ASN A 187 17.00 -21.78 -0.78
CA ASN A 187 16.74 -21.87 0.68
C ASN A 187 17.36 -20.72 1.48
N GLY A 188 17.19 -19.47 0.98
CA GLY A 188 17.70 -18.27 1.63
C GLY A 188 19.23 -18.08 1.59
N LYS A 189 19.96 -18.93 0.88
CA LYS A 189 21.43 -18.85 0.77
C LYS A 189 21.85 -18.65 -0.69
N ILE A 190 22.85 -17.80 -0.92
CA ILE A 190 23.53 -17.68 -2.20
C ILE A 190 24.40 -18.94 -2.38
N ILE A 191 24.17 -19.66 -3.46
CA ILE A 191 24.90 -20.92 -3.77
C ILE A 191 25.87 -20.80 -4.92
N LYS A 192 25.72 -19.78 -5.76
CA LYS A 192 26.60 -19.49 -6.88
C LYS A 192 26.60 -17.99 -7.19
N THR A 193 27.73 -17.45 -7.57
CA THR A 193 27.90 -16.09 -8.06
C THR A 193 28.64 -16.07 -9.39
N LYS A 194 28.47 -14.99 -10.15
CA LYS A 194 29.18 -14.75 -11.42
C LYS A 194 29.13 -13.26 -11.75
N PHE A 195 30.27 -12.64 -11.98
CA PHE A 195 30.34 -11.29 -12.54
C PHE A 195 30.09 -11.30 -14.05
N SER A 196 29.69 -10.17 -14.61
CA SER A 196 29.31 -10.07 -16.03
C SER A 196 30.45 -10.36 -17.00
N ASP A 197 31.69 -10.07 -16.60
CA ASP A 197 32.92 -10.30 -17.36
C ASP A 197 33.48 -11.74 -17.24
N GLU A 198 33.00 -12.52 -16.27
CA GLU A 198 33.41 -13.89 -16.05
C GLU A 198 32.68 -14.89 -16.97
N LYS A 199 33.36 -15.97 -17.38
CA LYS A 199 32.76 -17.04 -18.19
C LYS A 199 32.07 -18.13 -17.37
N LYS A 200 32.46 -18.32 -16.12
CA LYS A 200 31.99 -19.43 -15.26
C LYS A 200 31.36 -18.94 -13.95
N TRP A 201 30.46 -19.73 -13.40
CA TRP A 201 29.89 -19.53 -12.10
C TRP A 201 30.87 -19.98 -11.00
N THR A 202 31.02 -19.17 -9.96
CA THR A 202 31.74 -19.52 -8.72
C THR A 202 30.78 -20.05 -7.68
N LEU A 203 31.14 -21.16 -7.02
CA LEU A 203 30.37 -21.70 -5.88
C LEU A 203 30.59 -20.80 -4.66
N SER A 204 29.52 -20.46 -3.97
CA SER A 204 29.59 -19.80 -2.65
C SER A 204 29.78 -20.88 -1.57
N ASN A 205 30.78 -20.73 -0.74
CA ASN A 205 31.06 -21.62 0.40
C ASN A 205 30.04 -21.44 1.52
#